data_1b0c3aa7bc6d5dee09124900bd93b06c
#
_entry.id   1b0c3aa7bc6d5dee09124900bd93b06c
#
_cell.length_a   1.000
_cell.length_b   1.000
_cell.length_c   1.000
_cell.angle_alpha   90.00
_cell.angle_beta   90.00
_cell.angle_gamma   90.00
#
_symmetry.space_group_name_H-M   'P 1'
#
loop_
_entity.id
_entity.type
_entity.pdbx_description
1 polymer ?
#
loop_
_entity_poly.entity_id
_entity_poly.type
_entity_poly.pdbx_seq_one_letter_code
_entity_poly.pdbx_strand_id
1 'polypeptide(L)'
;MGLRIELFTGSESRSWIVERMGRFHRILEPGLNLLWPIVDRVKYVQSLKEIAIDVPKQSAITSDNVTLSIDGVLYLRIVDPYLASYGVEDPEFAITQLAQTTMRSELGKISLDKVFRERESLNVSIVDVINKASEAWGIACLRYEIRDIKLPARVQEAMQMQVEAERRKRAAILESEGVRAADINVAEGKRQARILASG
;
A
#
# COMPACT_ATOMS: atom_id res chain seq x y z
N MET A 1 -45.88 -13.37 -31.03
CA MET A 1 -45.10 -12.99 -29.82
C MET A 1 -43.64 -12.99 -30.23
N GLY A 2 -43.10 -11.82 -30.63
CA GLY A 2 -41.77 -11.72 -31.22
C GLY A 2 -40.66 -11.87 -30.17
N LEU A 3 -39.84 -12.88 -30.31
CA LEU A 3 -38.58 -13.00 -29.57
C LEU A 3 -37.68 -11.81 -29.95
N ARG A 4 -37.56 -10.85 -29.07
CA ARG A 4 -36.70 -9.71 -29.25
C ARG A 4 -35.32 -10.14 -28.75
N ILE A 5 -34.41 -10.49 -29.66
CA ILE A 5 -33.03 -10.78 -29.36
C ILE A 5 -32.37 -9.47 -28.94
N GLU A 6 -31.86 -9.40 -27.71
CA GLU A 6 -31.13 -8.21 -27.27
C GLU A 6 -29.63 -8.33 -27.67
N LEU A 7 -29.22 -7.35 -28.47
CA LEU A 7 -27.85 -7.17 -28.89
C LEU A 7 -27.09 -6.45 -27.77
N PHE A 8 -26.13 -7.12 -27.17
CA PHE A 8 -25.34 -6.54 -26.10
C PHE A 8 -23.90 -6.32 -26.55
N THR A 9 -23.40 -5.10 -26.39
CA THR A 9 -22.02 -4.75 -26.75
C THR A 9 -21.13 -4.85 -25.52
N GLY A 10 -20.31 -5.90 -25.45
CA GLY A 10 -19.31 -6.03 -24.40
C GLY A 10 -18.17 -5.03 -24.57
N SER A 11 -17.62 -4.56 -23.46
CA SER A 11 -16.47 -3.65 -23.41
C SER A 11 -15.26 -4.37 -22.83
N GLU A 12 -14.07 -4.15 -23.38
CA GLU A 12 -12.81 -4.73 -22.87
C GLU A 12 -12.50 -4.34 -21.40
N SER A 13 -13.03 -3.20 -20.95
CA SER A 13 -12.82 -2.70 -19.59
C SER A 13 -13.81 -3.21 -18.55
N ARG A 14 -14.82 -3.96 -18.97
CA ARG A 14 -15.89 -4.49 -18.11
C ARG A 14 -16.19 -5.93 -18.44
N SER A 15 -16.30 -6.74 -17.42
CA SER A 15 -16.75 -8.12 -17.53
C SER A 15 -18.21 -8.23 -17.14
N TRP A 16 -19.00 -8.79 -18.05
CA TRP A 16 -20.43 -8.96 -17.90
C TRP A 16 -20.75 -10.43 -17.66
N ILE A 17 -21.29 -10.73 -16.48
CA ILE A 17 -21.60 -12.11 -16.07
C ILE A 17 -23.06 -12.38 -16.34
N VAL A 18 -23.30 -13.40 -17.17
CA VAL A 18 -24.65 -13.80 -17.58
C VAL A 18 -25.04 -15.08 -16.85
N GLU A 19 -26.20 -15.02 -16.21
CA GLU A 19 -26.90 -16.16 -15.67
C GLU A 19 -28.02 -16.60 -16.63
N ARG A 20 -28.15 -17.93 -16.77
CA ARG A 20 -29.26 -18.56 -17.46
C ARG A 20 -30.10 -19.35 -16.45
N MET A 21 -31.35 -18.92 -16.28
CA MET A 21 -32.27 -19.52 -15.30
C MET A 21 -31.67 -19.63 -13.88
N GLY A 22 -30.94 -18.59 -13.42
CA GLY A 22 -30.34 -18.56 -12.10
C GLY A 22 -29.02 -19.35 -11.93
N ARG A 23 -28.45 -19.85 -13.01
CA ARG A 23 -27.14 -20.50 -13.02
C ARG A 23 -26.15 -19.69 -13.84
N PHE A 24 -24.92 -19.64 -13.39
CA PHE A 24 -23.82 -19.09 -14.20
C PHE A 24 -23.81 -19.74 -15.58
N HIS A 25 -23.79 -18.95 -16.62
CA HIS A 25 -23.75 -19.43 -18.00
C HIS A 25 -22.42 -19.10 -18.66
N ARG A 26 -22.09 -17.81 -18.76
CA ARG A 26 -20.83 -17.35 -19.35
C ARG A 26 -20.50 -15.91 -18.97
N ILE A 27 -19.26 -15.54 -19.20
CA ILE A 27 -18.81 -14.14 -19.20
C ILE A 27 -18.87 -13.68 -20.65
N LEU A 28 -19.43 -12.48 -20.89
CA LEU A 28 -19.49 -11.94 -22.24
C LEU A 28 -18.12 -11.45 -22.68
N GLU A 29 -17.72 -11.89 -23.86
CA GLU A 29 -16.53 -11.38 -24.51
C GLU A 29 -16.74 -9.95 -25.04
N PRO A 30 -15.65 -9.16 -25.19
CA PRO A 30 -15.74 -7.84 -25.86
C PRO A 30 -16.30 -8.00 -27.28
N GLY A 31 -17.22 -7.12 -27.62
CA GLY A 31 -17.87 -7.14 -28.94
C GLY A 31 -19.36 -7.46 -28.86
N LEU A 32 -19.88 -7.99 -29.92
CA LEU A 32 -21.29 -8.22 -30.15
C LEU A 32 -21.73 -9.57 -29.56
N ASN A 33 -22.62 -9.55 -28.59
CA ASN A 33 -23.14 -10.74 -27.92
C ASN A 33 -24.64 -10.87 -28.12
N LEU A 34 -25.08 -12.10 -28.36
CA LEU A 34 -26.48 -12.45 -28.49
C LEU A 34 -26.99 -13.04 -27.16
N LEU A 35 -28.01 -12.44 -26.58
CA LEU A 35 -28.67 -12.88 -25.36
C LEU A 35 -30.11 -13.22 -25.61
N TRP A 36 -30.61 -14.27 -24.97
CA TRP A 36 -32.04 -14.67 -25.02
C TRP A 36 -32.77 -13.94 -23.88
N PRO A 37 -33.65 -12.96 -24.19
CA PRO A 37 -34.20 -12.04 -23.18
C PRO A 37 -35.08 -12.68 -22.11
N ILE A 38 -35.53 -13.90 -22.32
CA ILE A 38 -36.38 -14.64 -21.35
C ILE A 38 -35.52 -15.48 -20.40
N VAL A 39 -34.39 -15.99 -20.88
CA VAL A 39 -33.59 -17.03 -20.20
C VAL A 39 -32.30 -16.49 -19.68
N ASP A 40 -31.67 -15.55 -20.40
CA ASP A 40 -30.39 -14.97 -20.08
C ASP A 40 -30.59 -13.61 -19.37
N ARG A 41 -29.89 -13.42 -18.27
CA ARG A 41 -29.89 -12.17 -17.52
C ARG A 41 -28.46 -11.78 -17.15
N VAL A 42 -28.08 -10.55 -17.44
CA VAL A 42 -26.84 -9.98 -16.90
C VAL A 42 -27.05 -9.77 -15.40
N LYS A 43 -26.31 -10.51 -14.59
CA LYS A 43 -26.44 -10.46 -13.14
C LYS A 43 -25.41 -9.52 -12.50
N TYR A 44 -24.16 -9.61 -12.94
CA TYR A 44 -23.07 -8.82 -12.42
C TYR A 44 -22.29 -8.15 -13.53
N VAL A 45 -21.80 -6.95 -13.25
CA VAL A 45 -20.90 -6.20 -14.12
C VAL A 45 -19.70 -5.78 -13.31
N GLN A 46 -18.54 -6.35 -13.61
CA GLN A 46 -17.29 -6.07 -12.91
C GLN A 46 -16.38 -5.20 -13.78
N SER A 47 -15.79 -4.17 -13.17
CA SER A 47 -14.76 -3.37 -13.83
C SER A 47 -13.42 -4.11 -13.75
N LEU A 48 -12.75 -4.28 -14.89
CA LEU A 48 -11.41 -4.87 -14.96
C LEU A 48 -10.30 -3.82 -14.83
N LYS A 49 -10.68 -2.55 -14.71
CA LYS A 49 -9.73 -1.44 -14.50
C LYS A 49 -9.24 -1.42 -13.06
N GLU A 50 -8.10 -0.79 -12.89
CA GLU A 50 -7.59 -0.46 -11.56
C GLU A 50 -8.58 0.47 -10.83
N ILE A 51 -8.89 0.13 -9.59
CA ILE A 51 -9.79 0.87 -8.72
C ILE A 51 -8.98 1.27 -7.48
N ALA A 52 -9.11 2.53 -7.06
CA ALA A 52 -8.57 3.01 -5.80
C ALA A 52 -9.67 3.01 -4.74
N ILE A 53 -9.43 2.33 -3.64
CA ILE A 53 -10.34 2.26 -2.50
C ILE A 53 -9.70 2.95 -1.31
N ASP A 54 -10.41 3.90 -0.72
CA ASP A 54 -9.99 4.54 0.52
C ASP A 54 -10.18 3.58 1.70
N VAL A 55 -9.06 3.29 2.38
CA VAL A 55 -9.07 2.54 3.63
C VAL A 55 -9.28 3.53 4.77
N PRO A 56 -10.40 3.42 5.51
CA PRO A 56 -10.74 4.38 6.54
C PRO A 56 -9.69 4.43 7.63
N LYS A 57 -9.60 5.60 8.25
CA LYS A 57 -8.72 5.87 9.37
C LYS A 57 -8.89 4.89 10.51
N GLN A 58 -7.79 4.34 10.99
CA GLN A 58 -7.76 3.39 12.10
C GLN A 58 -6.69 3.72 13.12
N SER A 59 -6.97 3.32 14.36
CA SER A 59 -5.98 3.31 15.44
C SER A 59 -5.25 1.97 15.46
N ALA A 60 -3.94 2.01 15.47
CA ALA A 60 -3.07 0.85 15.63
C ALA A 60 -2.05 1.10 16.73
N ILE A 61 -1.52 0.03 17.30
CA ILE A 61 -0.50 0.08 18.34
C ILE A 61 0.75 -0.60 17.77
N THR A 62 1.87 0.10 17.80
CA THR A 62 3.17 -0.43 17.37
C THR A 62 3.76 -1.38 18.42
N SER A 63 4.83 -2.10 18.05
CA SER A 63 5.56 -2.96 18.99
C SER A 63 6.14 -2.21 20.20
N ASP A 64 6.39 -0.91 20.05
CA ASP A 64 6.86 -0.01 21.13
C ASP A 64 5.71 0.50 22.03
N ASN A 65 4.50 -0.06 21.87
CA ASN A 65 3.29 0.32 22.62
C ASN A 65 2.85 1.77 22.41
N VAL A 66 3.12 2.33 21.23
CA VAL A 66 2.67 3.66 20.83
C VAL A 66 1.42 3.55 19.97
N THR A 67 0.35 4.25 20.39
CA THR A 67 -0.87 4.34 19.60
C THR A 67 -0.70 5.38 18.50
N LEU A 68 -0.99 5.00 17.27
CA LEU A 68 -1.02 5.90 16.12
C LEU A 68 -2.32 5.75 15.36
N SER A 69 -2.68 6.77 14.62
CA SER A 69 -3.82 6.75 13.71
C SER A 69 -3.32 6.85 12.29
N ILE A 70 -3.75 5.90 11.46
CA ILE A 70 -3.25 5.74 10.09
C ILE A 70 -4.41 5.54 9.12
N ASP A 71 -4.27 6.09 7.94
CA ASP A 71 -5.17 5.89 6.80
C ASP A 71 -4.34 5.64 5.52
N GLY A 72 -4.98 5.06 4.53
CA GLY A 72 -4.31 4.72 3.29
C GLY A 72 -5.26 4.52 2.12
N VAL A 73 -4.68 4.27 0.97
CA VAL A 73 -5.37 3.96 -0.27
C VAL A 73 -4.89 2.62 -0.78
N LEU A 74 -5.82 1.77 -1.10
CA LEU A 74 -5.58 0.47 -1.70
C LEU A 74 -5.92 0.52 -3.19
N TYR A 75 -4.97 0.15 -4.03
CA TYR A 75 -5.15 0.02 -5.47
C TYR A 75 -5.27 -1.45 -5.83
N LEU A 76 -6.38 -1.80 -6.43
CA LEU A 76 -6.68 -3.18 -6.80
C LEU A 76 -7.31 -3.28 -8.18
N ARG A 77 -7.32 -4.48 -8.72
CA ARG A 77 -8.14 -4.81 -9.88
C ARG A 77 -8.72 -6.22 -9.76
N ILE A 78 -9.84 -6.44 -10.42
CA ILE A 78 -10.45 -7.75 -10.54
C ILE A 78 -9.73 -8.52 -11.62
N VAL A 79 -9.20 -9.70 -11.25
CA VAL A 79 -8.51 -10.63 -12.16
C VAL A 79 -9.46 -11.71 -12.63
N ASP A 80 -10.26 -12.25 -11.72
CA ASP A 80 -11.27 -13.26 -12.02
C ASP A 80 -12.67 -12.72 -11.68
N PRO A 81 -13.46 -12.28 -12.69
CA PRO A 81 -14.81 -11.77 -12.47
C PRO A 81 -15.77 -12.77 -11.89
N TYR A 82 -15.59 -14.06 -12.17
CA TYR A 82 -16.43 -15.11 -11.61
C TYR A 82 -16.25 -15.22 -10.09
N LEU A 83 -15.00 -15.34 -9.63
CA LEU A 83 -14.70 -15.39 -8.20
C LEU A 83 -15.10 -14.11 -7.48
N ALA A 84 -14.90 -12.94 -8.11
CA ALA A 84 -15.30 -11.66 -7.53
C ALA A 84 -16.81 -11.51 -7.36
N SER A 85 -17.61 -12.20 -8.20
CA SER A 85 -19.06 -12.09 -8.16
C SER A 85 -19.76 -13.16 -7.33
N TYR A 86 -19.17 -14.36 -7.24
CA TYR A 86 -19.74 -15.50 -6.54
C TYR A 86 -18.93 -15.95 -5.31
N GLY A 87 -17.67 -15.58 -5.23
CA GLY A 87 -16.80 -15.92 -4.11
C GLY A 87 -16.97 -15.02 -2.88
N VAL A 88 -17.47 -13.83 -3.07
CA VAL A 88 -17.68 -12.83 -2.00
C VAL A 88 -18.90 -11.98 -2.31
N GLU A 89 -19.67 -11.60 -1.29
CA GLU A 89 -20.90 -10.82 -1.47
C GLU A 89 -20.61 -9.39 -1.93
N ASP A 90 -19.69 -8.72 -1.25
CA ASP A 90 -19.23 -7.38 -1.58
C ASP A 90 -17.69 -7.36 -1.60
N PRO A 91 -17.07 -7.43 -2.78
CA PRO A 91 -15.62 -7.48 -2.91
C PRO A 91 -14.92 -6.23 -2.38
N GLU A 92 -15.49 -5.05 -2.58
CA GLU A 92 -14.88 -3.79 -2.14
C GLU A 92 -14.91 -3.68 -0.62
N PHE A 93 -16.03 -4.03 0.00
CA PHE A 93 -16.14 -4.04 1.45
C PHE A 93 -15.21 -5.09 2.08
N ALA A 94 -15.21 -6.32 1.56
CA ALA A 94 -14.39 -7.40 2.08
C ALA A 94 -12.89 -7.07 2.02
N ILE A 95 -12.41 -6.51 0.91
CA ILE A 95 -11.01 -6.14 0.75
C ILE A 95 -10.64 -4.96 1.66
N THR A 96 -11.55 -4.02 1.86
CA THR A 96 -11.34 -2.90 2.80
C THR A 96 -11.18 -3.41 4.23
N GLN A 97 -12.02 -4.31 4.69
CA GLN A 97 -11.92 -4.92 6.02
C GLN A 97 -10.63 -5.74 6.16
N LEU A 98 -10.25 -6.49 5.13
CA LEU A 98 -9.00 -7.22 5.10
C LEU A 98 -7.79 -6.27 5.18
N ALA A 99 -7.79 -5.19 4.41
CA ALA A 99 -6.73 -4.19 4.43
C ALA A 99 -6.59 -3.54 5.82
N GLN A 100 -7.70 -3.19 6.45
CA GLN A 100 -7.71 -2.63 7.80
C GLN A 100 -7.09 -3.59 8.83
N THR A 101 -7.50 -4.85 8.80
CA THR A 101 -7.01 -5.87 9.73
C THR A 101 -5.53 -6.17 9.50
N THR A 102 -5.12 -6.29 8.24
CA THR A 102 -3.73 -6.54 7.85
C THR A 102 -2.83 -5.39 8.26
N MET A 103 -3.24 -4.15 7.97
CA MET A 103 -2.49 -2.95 8.35
C MET A 103 -2.25 -2.90 9.87
N ARG A 104 -3.29 -3.17 10.67
CA ARG A 104 -3.17 -3.22 12.13
C ARG A 104 -2.20 -4.31 12.59
N SER A 105 -2.25 -5.48 11.97
CA SER A 105 -1.36 -6.60 12.28
C SER A 105 0.09 -6.28 11.93
N GLU A 106 0.36 -5.73 10.74
CA GLU A 106 1.71 -5.40 10.30
C GLU A 106 2.33 -4.27 11.14
N LEU A 107 1.55 -3.24 11.48
CA LEU A 107 2.00 -2.18 12.38
C LEU A 107 2.33 -2.68 13.79
N GLY A 108 1.60 -3.68 14.29
CA GLY A 108 1.88 -4.28 15.59
C GLY A 108 3.22 -5.03 15.67
N LYS A 109 3.80 -5.40 14.54
CA LYS A 109 5.09 -6.12 14.47
C LYS A 109 6.30 -5.20 14.45
N ILE A 110 6.13 -3.93 14.12
CA ILE A 110 7.23 -2.99 13.90
C ILE A 110 7.20 -1.84 14.89
N SER A 111 8.38 -1.23 15.13
CA SER A 111 8.51 -0.06 15.98
C SER A 111 8.10 1.22 15.26
N LEU A 112 7.75 2.25 16.02
CA LEU A 112 7.35 3.54 15.49
C LEU A 112 8.40 4.16 14.56
N ASP A 113 9.69 4.06 14.92
CA ASP A 113 10.79 4.55 14.09
C ASP A 113 10.84 3.87 12.72
N LYS A 114 10.62 2.56 12.67
CA LYS A 114 10.55 1.80 11.42
C LYS A 114 9.33 2.16 10.58
N VAL A 115 8.18 2.46 11.17
CA VAL A 115 7.00 2.92 10.43
C VAL A 115 7.32 4.15 9.59
N PHE A 116 8.14 5.07 10.10
CA PHE A 116 8.52 6.27 9.36
C PHE A 116 9.67 6.06 8.38
N ARG A 117 10.64 5.22 8.73
CA ARG A 117 11.82 4.99 7.89
C ARG A 117 11.58 4.01 6.75
N GLU A 118 10.78 2.98 7.00
CA GLU A 118 10.61 1.82 6.13
C GLU A 118 9.17 1.73 5.58
N ARG A 119 8.54 2.86 5.28
CA ARG A 119 7.14 2.90 4.75
C ARG A 119 6.96 2.02 3.52
N GLU A 120 7.93 2.02 2.63
CA GLU A 120 7.87 1.25 1.39
C GLU A 120 7.88 -0.25 1.65
N SER A 121 8.75 -0.72 2.55
CA SER A 121 8.79 -2.12 2.98
C SER A 121 7.48 -2.55 3.65
N LEU A 122 6.90 -1.67 4.46
CA LEU A 122 5.61 -1.90 5.09
C LEU A 122 4.48 -2.01 4.06
N ASN A 123 4.46 -1.12 3.07
CA ASN A 123 3.47 -1.16 1.99
C ASN A 123 3.55 -2.48 1.22
N VAL A 124 4.75 -2.96 0.89
CA VAL A 124 4.96 -4.24 0.21
C VAL A 124 4.47 -5.41 1.07
N SER A 125 4.81 -5.44 2.36
CA SER A 125 4.37 -6.49 3.28
C SER A 125 2.85 -6.56 3.39
N ILE A 126 2.17 -5.41 3.46
CA ILE A 126 0.71 -5.32 3.49
C ILE A 126 0.11 -5.89 2.20
N VAL A 127 0.64 -5.51 1.04
CA VAL A 127 0.20 -5.99 -0.28
C VAL A 127 0.32 -7.51 -0.38
N ASP A 128 1.44 -8.08 0.06
CA ASP A 128 1.67 -9.53 0.01
C ASP A 128 0.67 -10.32 0.87
N VAL A 129 0.38 -9.82 2.06
CA VAL A 129 -0.61 -10.47 2.95
C VAL A 129 -2.02 -10.34 2.39
N ILE A 130 -2.39 -9.16 1.86
CA ILE A 130 -3.70 -8.94 1.24
C ILE A 130 -3.86 -9.87 0.03
N ASN A 131 -2.86 -9.95 -0.86
CA ASN A 131 -2.93 -10.80 -2.06
C ASN A 131 -3.15 -12.27 -1.73
N LYS A 132 -2.45 -12.80 -0.74
CA LYS A 132 -2.64 -14.21 -0.30
C LYS A 132 -4.07 -14.50 0.15
N ALA A 133 -4.72 -13.54 0.80
CA ALA A 133 -6.09 -13.73 1.28
C ALA A 133 -7.14 -13.42 0.21
N SER A 134 -6.90 -12.44 -0.68
CA SER A 134 -7.85 -12.00 -1.70
C SER A 134 -7.81 -12.84 -2.99
N GLU A 135 -6.83 -13.73 -3.14
CA GLU A 135 -6.72 -14.65 -4.27
C GLU A 135 -7.99 -15.50 -4.45
N ALA A 136 -8.57 -15.97 -3.34
CA ALA A 136 -9.83 -16.73 -3.34
C ALA A 136 -11.03 -15.92 -3.88
N TRP A 137 -10.94 -14.62 -3.91
CA TRP A 137 -11.98 -13.70 -4.41
C TRP A 137 -11.71 -13.20 -5.82
N GLY A 138 -10.63 -13.67 -6.46
CA GLY A 138 -10.24 -13.23 -7.80
C GLY A 138 -9.85 -11.75 -7.88
N ILE A 139 -9.32 -11.19 -6.78
CA ILE A 139 -8.90 -9.79 -6.67
C ILE A 139 -7.38 -9.75 -6.47
N ALA A 140 -6.70 -8.91 -7.25
CA ALA A 140 -5.29 -8.61 -7.07
C ALA A 140 -5.10 -7.20 -6.51
N CYS A 141 -4.43 -7.11 -5.37
CA CYS A 141 -3.93 -5.86 -4.83
C CYS A 141 -2.64 -5.49 -5.56
N LEU A 142 -2.62 -4.33 -6.20
CA LEU A 142 -1.46 -3.84 -6.97
C LEU A 142 -0.49 -3.10 -6.07
N ARG A 143 -1.01 -2.20 -5.24
CA ARG A 143 -0.23 -1.42 -4.29
C ARG A 143 -1.10 -0.91 -3.15
N TYR A 144 -0.48 -0.67 -2.03
CA TYR A 144 -1.05 0.01 -0.88
C TYR A 144 -0.20 1.24 -0.57
N GLU A 145 -0.82 2.37 -0.37
CA GLU A 145 -0.15 3.62 -0.05
C GLU A 145 -0.68 4.20 1.25
N ILE A 146 0.21 4.35 2.23
CA ILE A 146 -0.10 5.03 3.48
C ILE A 146 -0.18 6.53 3.18
N ARG A 147 -1.35 7.13 3.45
CA ARG A 147 -1.61 8.54 3.19
C ARG A 147 -1.10 9.41 4.33
N ASP A 148 -1.59 9.17 5.53
CA ASP A 148 -1.28 9.98 6.71
C ASP A 148 -1.06 9.10 7.94
N ILE A 149 -0.12 9.54 8.79
CA ILE A 149 0.16 8.90 10.08
C ILE A 149 0.09 9.99 11.13
N LYS A 150 -0.90 9.90 12.01
CA LYS A 150 -1.09 10.86 13.11
C LYS A 150 -0.68 10.23 14.43
N LEU A 151 0.18 10.93 15.14
CA LEU A 151 0.64 10.58 16.47
C LEU A 151 -0.06 11.44 17.52
N PRO A 152 -0.22 10.94 18.75
CA PRO A 152 -0.56 11.78 19.89
C PRO A 152 0.47 12.91 20.07
N ALA A 153 0.02 14.11 20.42
CA ALA A 153 0.88 15.29 20.54
C ALA A 153 2.12 15.08 21.43
N ARG A 154 1.94 14.41 22.58
CA ARG A 154 3.05 14.05 23.47
C ARG A 154 4.14 13.20 22.83
N VAL A 155 3.75 12.24 22.00
CA VAL A 155 4.69 11.34 21.29
C VAL A 155 5.40 12.12 20.20
N GLN A 156 4.70 12.99 19.51
CA GLN A 156 5.27 13.85 18.48
C GLN A 156 6.33 14.81 19.05
N GLU A 157 6.04 15.45 20.19
CA GLU A 157 6.98 16.32 20.90
C GLU A 157 8.22 15.53 21.35
N ALA A 158 8.03 14.34 21.95
CA ALA A 158 9.14 13.51 22.39
C ALA A 158 10.05 13.09 21.22
N MET A 159 9.46 12.72 20.06
CA MET A 159 10.22 12.41 18.85
C MET A 159 10.99 13.61 18.31
N GLN A 160 10.41 14.80 18.30
CA GLN A 160 11.09 16.02 17.89
C GLN A 160 12.28 16.30 18.78
N MET A 161 12.13 16.21 20.10
CA MET A 161 13.22 16.38 21.05
C MET A 161 14.34 15.34 20.83
N GLN A 162 14.00 14.09 20.58
CA GLN A 162 14.97 13.03 20.31
C GLN A 162 15.75 13.32 19.02
N VAL A 163 15.06 13.69 17.93
CA VAL A 163 15.70 14.02 16.66
C VAL A 163 16.61 15.23 16.79
N GLU A 164 16.19 16.26 17.54
CA GLU A 164 17.05 17.42 17.81
C GLU A 164 18.28 17.04 18.63
N ALA A 165 18.13 16.22 19.66
CA ALA A 165 19.26 15.75 20.48
C ALA A 165 20.26 14.94 19.64
N GLU A 166 19.76 14.05 18.76
CA GLU A 166 20.62 13.29 17.84
C GLU A 166 21.34 14.20 16.84
N ARG A 167 20.64 15.21 16.28
CA ARG A 167 21.27 16.19 15.37
C ARG A 167 22.35 16.98 16.07
N ARG A 168 22.10 17.45 17.30
CA ARG A 168 23.10 18.15 18.11
C ARG A 168 24.31 17.28 18.40
N LYS A 169 24.08 16.01 18.78
CA LYS A 169 25.14 15.04 19.01
C LYS A 169 26.00 14.81 17.75
N ARG A 170 25.36 14.59 16.60
CA ARG A 170 26.06 14.41 15.32
C ARG A 170 26.85 15.66 14.92
N ALA A 171 26.28 16.85 15.09
CA ALA A 171 26.95 18.10 14.80
C ALA A 171 28.20 18.28 15.67
N ALA A 172 28.11 18.02 16.98
CA ALA A 172 29.24 18.08 17.90
C ALA A 172 30.34 17.07 17.55
N ILE A 173 29.98 15.86 17.14
CA ILE A 173 30.95 14.85 16.68
C ILE A 173 31.65 15.31 15.42
N LEU A 174 30.91 15.75 14.40
CA LEU A 174 31.49 16.26 13.14
C LEU A 174 32.37 17.48 13.36
N GLU A 175 32.00 18.40 14.25
CA GLU A 175 32.80 19.55 14.62
C GLU A 175 34.09 19.13 15.27
N SER A 176 34.04 18.21 16.25
CA SER A 176 35.23 17.68 16.92
C SER A 176 36.18 16.91 15.98
N GLU A 177 35.61 16.14 15.05
CA GLU A 177 36.38 15.44 14.00
C GLU A 177 37.01 16.44 13.02
N GLY A 178 36.28 17.49 12.65
CA GLY A 178 36.77 18.58 11.80
C GLY A 178 37.94 19.33 12.44
N VAL A 179 37.82 19.70 13.71
CA VAL A 179 38.94 20.33 14.47
C VAL A 179 40.15 19.40 14.54
N ARG A 180 39.93 18.13 14.87
CA ARG A 180 41.01 17.15 14.93
C ARG A 180 41.69 16.96 13.57
N ALA A 181 40.94 16.88 12.48
CA ALA A 181 41.50 16.78 11.14
C ALA A 181 42.29 18.04 10.75
N ALA A 182 41.82 19.22 11.11
CA ALA A 182 42.52 20.48 10.88
C ALA A 182 43.84 20.52 11.65
N ASP A 183 43.85 20.12 12.92
CA ASP A 183 45.05 20.07 13.73
C ASP A 183 46.11 19.09 13.18
N ILE A 184 45.68 17.91 12.72
CA ILE A 184 46.55 16.94 12.07
C ILE A 184 47.15 17.53 10.79
N ASN A 185 46.36 18.12 9.94
CA ASN A 185 46.81 18.75 8.69
C ASN A 185 47.80 19.88 8.93
N VAL A 186 47.56 20.69 9.95
CA VAL A 186 48.50 21.77 10.36
C VAL A 186 49.80 21.19 10.88
N ALA A 187 49.76 20.12 11.69
CA ALA A 187 50.93 19.45 12.21
C ALA A 187 51.78 18.79 11.10
N GLU A 188 51.10 18.13 10.14
CA GLU A 188 51.76 17.55 8.96
C GLU A 188 52.37 18.61 8.07
N GLY A 189 51.68 19.71 7.80
CA GLY A 189 52.22 20.85 7.06
C GLY A 189 53.46 21.44 7.69
N LYS A 190 53.46 21.63 9.01
CA LYS A 190 54.67 22.09 9.77
C LYS A 190 55.80 21.08 9.70
N ARG A 191 55.54 19.80 9.77
CA ARG A 191 56.56 18.75 9.62
C ARG A 191 57.17 18.77 8.24
N GLN A 192 56.37 18.88 7.20
CA GLN A 192 56.78 18.91 5.80
C GLN A 192 57.62 20.16 5.50
N ALA A 193 57.21 21.34 6.03
CA ALA A 193 57.97 22.58 5.90
C ALA A 193 59.35 22.52 6.55
N ARG A 194 59.48 21.82 7.72
CA ARG A 194 60.78 21.59 8.38
C ARG A 194 61.71 20.67 7.56
N ILE A 195 61.16 19.63 6.96
CA ILE A 195 61.92 18.70 6.11
C ILE A 195 62.46 19.43 4.88
N LEU A 196 61.62 20.25 4.23
CA LEU A 196 62.04 21.05 3.07
C LEU A 196 63.06 22.17 3.40
N ALA A 197 63.07 22.69 4.64
CA ALA A 197 64.01 23.71 5.06
C ALA A 197 65.37 23.14 5.56
N SER A 198 65.47 21.83 5.77
CA SER A 198 66.69 21.14 6.23
C SER A 198 67.45 20.37 5.14
N GLY A 199 67.00 20.38 3.93
CA GLY A 199 67.65 19.86 2.70
C GLY A 199 68.04 20.95 1.75
#